data_4e622b89870825f6b66d4d6ad79da908
#
_entry.id   4e622b89870825f6b66d4d6ad79da908
#
_cell.length_a   1.000
_cell.length_b   1.000
_cell.length_c   1.000
_cell.angle_alpha   90.00
_cell.angle_beta   90.00
_cell.angle_gamma   90.00
#
_symmetry.space_group_name_H-M   'P 1'
#
loop_
_entity.id
_entity.type
_entity.pdbx_description
1 polymer ?
#
loop_
_entity_poly.entity_id
_entity_poly.type
_entity_poly.pdbx_seq_one_letter_code
_entity_poly.pdbx_strand_id
1 'polypeptide(L)'
;MSAFFSPALSGLVPYTPGEQPQDRSYIKLNTNESPYPPSPGVIEALNSEEVEALRLYSDPEARELKRALAEQYGVEPEQVFVSNG
;
A
#
# COMPACT_ATOMS: atom_id res chain seq x y z
N MET A 1 -16.45 14.75 -20.02
CA MET A 1 -15.02 14.56 -20.36
C MET A 1 -14.36 15.92 -20.42
N SER A 2 -13.14 16.04 -19.93
CA SER A 2 -12.41 17.32 -19.99
C SER A 2 -12.01 17.66 -21.42
N ALA A 3 -12.16 18.93 -21.83
CA ALA A 3 -11.70 19.43 -23.14
C ALA A 3 -10.18 19.32 -23.34
N PHE A 4 -9.44 19.05 -22.28
CA PHE A 4 -7.98 18.89 -22.30
C PHE A 4 -7.52 17.45 -22.54
N PHE A 5 -8.43 16.48 -22.58
CA PHE A 5 -8.04 15.11 -22.88
C PHE A 5 -7.78 14.90 -24.36
N SER A 6 -6.68 14.21 -24.66
CA SER A 6 -6.41 13.76 -26.01
C SER A 6 -7.55 12.86 -26.52
N PRO A 7 -7.94 12.97 -27.81
CA PRO A 7 -8.91 12.05 -28.41
C PRO A 7 -8.57 10.58 -28.22
N ALA A 8 -7.28 10.24 -28.16
CA ALA A 8 -6.81 8.88 -27.90
C ALA A 8 -7.22 8.34 -26.50
N LEU A 9 -7.50 9.21 -25.55
CA LEU A 9 -7.92 8.86 -24.20
C LEU A 9 -9.44 8.86 -24.02
N SER A 10 -10.19 9.24 -25.04
CA SER A 10 -11.65 9.40 -24.95
C SER A 10 -12.40 8.10 -24.63
N GLY A 11 -11.81 6.93 -24.94
CA GLY A 11 -12.37 5.62 -24.66
C GLY A 11 -11.99 5.04 -23.29
N LEU A 12 -11.16 5.72 -22.51
CA LEU A 12 -10.76 5.22 -21.20
C LEU A 12 -11.88 5.42 -20.16
N VAL A 13 -12.21 4.33 -19.47
CA VAL A 13 -13.13 4.35 -18.34
C VAL A 13 -12.29 4.47 -17.06
N PRO A 14 -12.55 5.49 -16.21
CA PRO A 14 -11.85 5.61 -14.93
C PRO A 14 -12.08 4.39 -14.04
N TYR A 15 -11.06 4.03 -13.27
CA TYR A 15 -11.21 3.03 -12.22
C TYR A 15 -12.25 3.49 -11.19
N THR A 16 -13.20 2.61 -10.88
CA THR A 16 -14.19 2.84 -9.83
C THR A 16 -13.88 1.89 -8.67
N PRO A 17 -13.62 2.40 -7.46
CA PRO A 17 -13.44 1.57 -6.28
C PRO A 17 -14.65 0.69 -6.00
N GLY A 18 -14.42 -0.44 -5.33
CA GLY A 18 -15.49 -1.31 -4.88
C GLY A 18 -16.46 -0.62 -3.93
N GLU A 19 -17.67 -1.15 -3.81
CA GLU A 19 -18.69 -0.61 -2.92
C GLU A 19 -18.22 -0.58 -1.46
N GLN A 20 -18.48 0.54 -0.78
CA GLN A 20 -18.27 0.73 0.65
C GLN A 20 -19.53 1.33 1.28
N PRO A 21 -20.65 0.56 1.36
CA PRO A 21 -21.90 1.08 1.91
C PRO A 21 -21.75 1.47 3.38
N GLN A 22 -22.41 2.59 3.75
CA GLN A 22 -22.34 3.16 5.11
C GLN A 22 -23.67 3.04 5.87
N ASP A 23 -24.69 2.50 5.22
CA ASP A 23 -26.06 2.48 5.73
C ASP A 23 -26.36 1.32 6.67
N ARG A 24 -25.56 0.27 6.64
CA ARG A 24 -25.69 -0.90 7.51
C ARG A 24 -24.41 -1.74 7.53
N SER A 25 -24.36 -2.68 8.46
CA SER A 25 -23.26 -3.67 8.54
C SER A 25 -23.44 -4.79 7.50
N TYR A 26 -22.36 -5.13 6.83
CA TYR A 26 -22.29 -6.21 5.84
C TYR A 26 -21.19 -7.21 6.19
N ILE A 27 -21.33 -8.42 5.69
CA ILE A 27 -20.20 -9.36 5.61
C ILE A 27 -19.40 -8.96 4.36
N LYS A 28 -18.24 -8.34 4.56
CA LYS A 28 -17.40 -7.81 3.48
C LYS A 28 -16.52 -8.92 2.89
N LEU A 29 -16.65 -9.14 1.57
CA LEU A 29 -15.89 -10.14 0.82
C LEU A 29 -15.12 -9.54 -0.35
N ASN A 30 -15.13 -8.23 -0.51
CA ASN A 30 -14.42 -7.52 -1.59
C ASN A 30 -13.12 -6.89 -1.07
N THR A 31 -12.30 -6.38 -2.01
CA THR A 31 -11.04 -5.63 -1.77
C THR A 31 -9.91 -6.40 -1.08
N ASN A 32 -10.02 -7.73 -1.00
CA ASN A 32 -8.96 -8.62 -0.50
C ASN A 32 -8.41 -8.23 0.90
N GLU A 33 -9.29 -7.78 1.78
CA GLU A 33 -8.90 -7.46 3.16
C GLU A 33 -8.52 -8.71 3.95
N SER A 34 -7.52 -8.58 4.82
CA SER A 34 -7.18 -9.65 5.77
C SER A 34 -8.18 -9.68 6.91
N PRO A 35 -8.70 -10.89 7.32
CA PRO A 35 -9.55 -11.02 8.51
C PRO A 35 -8.75 -10.88 9.82
N TYR A 36 -7.43 -10.88 9.76
CA TYR A 36 -6.55 -10.80 10.92
C TYR A 36 -5.86 -9.47 11.00
N PRO A 37 -5.73 -8.87 12.21
CA PRO A 37 -4.94 -7.66 12.39
C PRO A 37 -3.43 -7.96 12.23
N PRO A 38 -2.60 -6.92 12.10
CA PRO A 38 -1.15 -7.09 12.19
C PRO A 38 -0.72 -7.76 13.50
N SER A 39 0.46 -8.37 13.49
CA SER A 39 1.00 -8.98 14.72
C SER A 39 1.17 -7.94 15.85
N PRO A 40 1.12 -8.36 17.12
CA PRO A 40 1.36 -7.44 18.25
C PRO A 40 2.67 -6.68 18.14
N GLY A 41 3.74 -7.30 17.66
CA GLY A 41 5.04 -6.64 17.46
C GLY A 41 4.99 -5.52 16.43
N VAL A 42 4.22 -5.66 15.36
CA VAL A 42 4.01 -4.60 14.37
C VAL A 42 3.24 -3.42 14.98
N ILE A 43 2.19 -3.72 15.75
CA ILE A 43 1.38 -2.68 16.41
C ILE A 43 2.22 -1.90 17.42
N GLU A 44 3.06 -2.58 18.20
CA GLU A 44 3.97 -1.95 19.16
C GLU A 44 5.00 -1.05 18.48
N ALA A 45 5.63 -1.53 17.40
CA ALA A 45 6.59 -0.74 16.64
C ALA A 45 5.98 0.53 16.06
N LEU A 46 4.75 0.47 15.52
CA LEU A 46 4.04 1.63 14.99
C LEU A 46 3.64 2.67 16.04
N ASN A 47 3.56 2.29 17.30
CA ASN A 47 3.22 3.20 18.42
C ASN A 47 4.46 3.75 19.15
N SER A 48 5.68 3.54 18.64
CA SER A 48 6.93 3.95 19.23
C SER A 48 7.72 4.94 18.35
N GLU A 49 9.00 4.74 18.24
CA GLU A 49 9.94 5.61 17.51
C GLU A 49 9.55 5.84 16.03
N GLU A 50 8.89 4.86 15.39
CA GLU A 50 8.45 4.99 14.00
C GLU A 50 7.44 6.13 13.79
N VAL A 51 6.53 6.34 14.75
CA VAL A 51 5.56 7.44 14.68
C VAL A 51 6.27 8.80 14.79
N GLU A 52 7.29 8.91 15.64
CA GLU A 52 8.09 10.12 15.75
C GLU A 52 8.91 10.40 14.49
N ALA A 53 9.36 9.34 13.81
CA ALA A 53 10.12 9.44 12.57
C ALA A 53 9.29 9.90 11.36
N LEU A 54 7.95 9.88 11.41
CA LEU A 54 7.07 10.35 10.32
C LEU A 54 7.30 11.82 9.92
N ARG A 55 7.89 12.62 10.78
CA ARG A 55 8.30 14.01 10.47
C ARG A 55 9.49 14.10 9.53
N LEU A 56 10.23 13.01 9.35
CA LEU A 56 11.43 12.96 8.55
C LEU A 56 11.11 12.55 7.10
N TYR A 57 11.99 12.93 6.20
CA TYR A 57 11.90 12.47 4.81
C TYR A 57 12.20 10.98 4.73
N SER A 58 11.42 10.25 3.95
CA SER A 58 11.62 8.81 3.78
C SER A 58 12.88 8.49 2.96
N ASP A 59 13.45 7.30 3.15
CA ASP A 59 14.49 6.78 2.25
C ASP A 59 13.86 6.48 0.87
N PRO A 60 14.22 7.22 -0.19
CA PRO A 60 13.63 7.02 -1.51
C PRO A 60 13.93 5.65 -2.14
N GLU A 61 14.98 4.97 -1.65
CA GLU A 61 15.36 3.64 -2.12
C GLU A 61 14.82 2.51 -1.25
N ALA A 62 14.18 2.82 -0.12
CA ALA A 62 13.64 1.84 0.84
C ALA A 62 14.66 0.74 1.20
N ARG A 63 15.91 1.12 1.50
CA ARG A 63 17.05 0.19 1.66
C ARG A 63 16.85 -0.83 2.76
N GLU A 64 16.38 -0.40 3.91
CA GLU A 64 16.15 -1.30 5.05
C GLU A 64 15.05 -2.33 4.74
N LEU A 65 13.95 -1.89 4.13
CA LEU A 65 12.87 -2.77 3.72
C LEU A 65 13.36 -3.78 2.67
N LYS A 66 14.09 -3.33 1.66
CA LYS A 66 14.67 -4.22 0.64
C LYS A 66 15.60 -5.26 1.24
N ARG A 67 16.43 -4.87 2.21
CA ARG A 67 17.33 -5.81 2.89
C ARG A 67 16.55 -6.86 3.68
N ALA A 68 15.54 -6.45 4.45
CA ALA A 68 14.71 -7.37 5.21
C ALA A 68 13.94 -8.35 4.32
N LEU A 69 13.39 -7.87 3.20
CA LEU A 69 12.70 -8.71 2.21
C LEU A 69 13.67 -9.68 1.52
N ALA A 70 14.84 -9.21 1.13
CA ALA A 70 15.86 -10.04 0.51
C ALA A 70 16.30 -11.18 1.42
N GLU A 71 16.54 -10.89 2.69
CA GLU A 71 16.86 -11.91 3.70
C GLU A 71 15.70 -12.92 3.86
N GLN A 72 14.46 -12.45 3.95
CA GLN A 72 13.28 -13.28 4.11
C GLN A 72 13.07 -14.24 2.92
N TYR A 73 13.34 -13.79 1.71
CA TYR A 73 13.12 -14.57 0.48
C TYR A 73 14.36 -15.22 -0.10
N GLY A 74 15.54 -15.03 0.52
CA GLY A 74 16.80 -15.62 0.07
C GLY A 74 17.27 -15.09 -1.28
N VAL A 75 17.08 -13.80 -1.53
CA VAL A 75 17.51 -13.11 -2.76
C VAL A 75 18.44 -11.93 -2.41
N GLU A 76 19.04 -11.31 -3.41
CA GLU A 76 19.84 -10.09 -3.21
C GLU A 76 18.93 -8.84 -3.12
N PRO A 77 19.29 -7.80 -2.35
CA PRO A 77 18.49 -6.57 -2.25
C PRO A 77 18.19 -5.91 -3.60
N GLU A 78 19.12 -6.01 -4.56
CA GLU A 78 18.96 -5.48 -5.92
C GLU A 78 17.89 -6.19 -6.74
N GLN A 79 17.49 -7.39 -6.30
CA GLN A 79 16.41 -8.16 -6.92
C GLN A 79 15.03 -7.83 -6.34
N VAL A 80 14.98 -6.93 -5.34
CA VAL A 80 13.74 -6.48 -4.69
C VAL A 80 13.34 -5.12 -5.23
N PHE A 81 12.14 -5.03 -5.77
CA PHE A 81 11.51 -3.79 -6.19
C PHE A 81 10.32 -3.46 -5.27
N VAL A 82 10.29 -2.25 -4.74
CA VAL A 82 9.23 -1.77 -3.84
C VAL A 82 8.50 -0.63 -4.50
N SER A 83 7.18 -0.69 -4.55
CA SER A 83 6.34 0.37 -5.10
C SER A 83 4.97 0.44 -4.40
N ASN A 84 4.25 1.52 -4.62
CA ASN A 84 2.87 1.69 -4.16
C ASN A 84 1.89 1.04 -5.15
N GLY A 85 1.56 -0.20 -4.90
CA GLY A 85 0.52 -0.92 -5.67
C GLY A 85 0.86 -1.29 -7.10
#